data_5c9a76e03d4cef6bb2c07f7a5fe59673
#
_entry.id   5c9a76e03d4cef6bb2c07f7a5fe59673
#
_cell.length_a   1.000
_cell.length_b   1.000
_cell.length_c   1.000
_cell.angle_alpha   90.00
_cell.angle_beta   90.00
_cell.angle_gamma   90.00
#
_symmetry.space_group_name_H-M   'P 1'
#
loop_
_entity.id
_entity.type
_entity.pdbx_description
1 polymer ?
#
loop_
_entity_poly.entity_id
_entity_poly.type
_entity_poly.pdbx_seq_one_letter_code
_entity_poly.pdbx_strand_id
1 'polypeptide(L)'
;MTNLPFTLTGTGALGIIIASAALYALYHLVYNIWLHPLRRFPGPFWWRASRAPFCRELIKGTMSFRILDLHRKYGSVVRIAPNELSFSDTQAWKDIHGHKAHLDKWSTFYRPVESMPTDVASCQREEHTVLRRQLSHGFSDRSLREQEPLISKYVDMFMNGVRGASNKGTTPVDLAAWFNYLTFDVIGDLSFGEPFGCLKESNYHPWVKAIFQMGHVGVYIQTASHYPWVKNLLLSLVPEKAKRERESHLEFTKAKLKRRMTLEQNRPDLIEGLLKKDLDMDKLEANASILIMGGSETTATLLAGATYFLTSYPETLKKLTDEVRSSFKSEEEINFQSVNSLEYLSACLNEALRLYPPVPNGLPRVVPQGGTTIAGHHVPENSIVAIHQWAMYHTEQHFKRPLDFCPERWLGGKEFEDDHLDAVQPFHIGPRNCLGRNLAYVEMRVVMSRLLWNFDLKISEESRDWLDQKIFLFWAKGPLHVYLVPASR
;
A
#
# COMPACT_ATOMS: atom_id res chain seq x y z
N MET A 1 61.08 22.91 30.40
CA MET A 1 59.75 22.72 29.77
C MET A 1 59.77 21.41 29.08
N THR A 2 59.25 20.37 29.74
CA THR A 2 59.21 18.97 29.26
C THR A 2 57.94 18.76 28.49
N ASN A 3 58.03 18.75 27.16
CA ASN A 3 56.96 18.27 26.31
C ASN A 3 56.82 16.77 26.47
N LEU A 4 55.78 16.30 27.19
CA LEU A 4 55.37 14.91 27.19
C LEU A 4 54.61 14.67 25.85
N PRO A 5 55.11 13.78 24.98
CA PRO A 5 54.34 13.38 23.80
C PRO A 5 53.23 12.44 24.28
N PHE A 6 51.97 12.89 24.24
CA PHE A 6 50.81 12.00 24.38
C PHE A 6 50.72 11.12 23.10
N THR A 7 51.44 10.02 23.10
CA THR A 7 51.23 8.95 22.12
C THR A 7 49.99 8.18 22.53
N LEU A 8 48.86 8.48 21.91
CA LEU A 8 47.66 7.66 22.04
C LEU A 8 47.98 6.24 21.54
N THR A 9 48.10 5.29 22.45
CA THR A 9 48.15 3.87 22.08
C THR A 9 46.82 3.47 21.43
N GLY A 10 46.81 2.55 20.46
CA GLY A 10 45.59 2.14 19.76
C GLY A 10 44.44 1.72 20.70
N THR A 11 44.78 1.16 21.88
CA THR A 11 43.83 0.83 22.97
C THR A 11 43.25 2.09 23.63
N GLY A 12 44.03 3.15 23.80
CA GLY A 12 43.53 4.42 24.33
C GLY A 12 42.60 5.13 23.38
N ALA A 13 42.92 5.15 22.08
CA ALA A 13 42.07 5.70 21.05
C ALA A 13 40.70 4.96 20.95
N LEU A 14 40.70 3.64 20.99
CA LEU A 14 39.50 2.82 21.03
C LEU A 14 38.67 3.07 22.29
N GLY A 15 39.28 3.22 23.44
CA GLY A 15 38.62 3.58 24.70
C GLY A 15 37.90 4.93 24.62
N ILE A 16 38.55 5.94 24.05
CA ILE A 16 37.94 7.29 23.82
C ILE A 16 36.75 7.20 22.86
N ILE A 17 36.86 6.46 21.78
CA ILE A 17 35.76 6.27 20.81
C ILE A 17 34.56 5.62 21.50
N ILE A 18 34.76 4.55 22.27
CA ILE A 18 33.70 3.85 23.00
C ILE A 18 33.06 4.77 24.04
N ALA A 19 33.86 5.49 24.84
CA ALA A 19 33.35 6.42 25.83
C ALA A 19 32.55 7.56 25.19
N SER A 20 33.04 8.14 24.09
CA SER A 20 32.33 9.18 23.36
C SER A 20 31.00 8.69 22.77
N ALA A 21 30.96 7.46 22.22
CA ALA A 21 29.74 6.84 21.71
C ALA A 21 28.74 6.58 22.85
N ALA A 22 29.20 6.12 24.02
CA ALA A 22 28.36 5.90 25.19
C ALA A 22 27.77 7.21 25.73
N LEU A 23 28.58 8.28 25.84
CA LEU A 23 28.11 9.62 26.25
C LEU A 23 27.10 10.19 25.26
N TYR A 24 27.35 10.04 23.95
CA TYR A 24 26.41 10.44 22.91
C TYR A 24 25.08 9.68 23.03
N ALA A 25 25.13 8.37 23.21
CA ALA A 25 23.93 7.55 23.40
C ALA A 25 23.16 7.96 24.67
N LEU A 26 23.87 8.19 25.78
CA LEU A 26 23.28 8.64 27.05
C LEU A 26 22.64 10.04 26.90
N TYR A 27 23.33 10.97 26.25
CA TYR A 27 22.78 12.31 25.94
C TYR A 27 21.45 12.20 25.16
N HIS A 28 21.43 11.42 24.08
CA HIS A 28 20.21 11.24 23.29
C HIS A 28 19.08 10.54 24.07
N LEU A 29 19.41 9.58 24.92
CA LEU A 29 18.44 8.91 25.79
C LEU A 29 17.80 9.92 26.75
N VAL A 30 18.62 10.71 27.46
CA VAL A 30 18.17 11.74 28.42
C VAL A 30 17.33 12.79 27.68
N TYR A 31 17.86 13.33 26.57
CA TYR A 31 17.13 14.31 25.78
C TYR A 31 15.78 13.79 25.29
N ASN A 32 15.74 12.61 24.67
CA ASN A 32 14.53 12.06 24.10
C ASN A 32 13.45 11.76 25.14
N ILE A 33 13.82 11.34 26.35
CA ILE A 33 12.85 10.99 27.38
C ILE A 33 12.35 12.20 28.14
N TRP A 34 13.26 13.14 28.53
CA TRP A 34 12.90 14.20 29.48
C TRP A 34 12.87 15.62 28.89
N LEU A 35 13.62 15.88 27.82
CA LEU A 35 13.78 17.22 27.26
C LEU A 35 13.07 17.42 25.92
N HIS A 36 12.80 16.34 25.18
CA HIS A 36 12.21 16.41 23.84
C HIS A 36 10.81 17.07 23.86
N PRO A 37 10.45 17.91 22.87
CA PRO A 37 9.12 18.54 22.78
C PRO A 37 7.95 17.54 22.84
N LEU A 38 8.12 16.32 22.34
CA LEU A 38 7.11 15.25 22.41
C LEU A 38 7.11 14.46 23.73
N ARG A 39 7.84 14.88 24.78
CA ARG A 39 7.96 14.13 26.06
C ARG A 39 6.61 13.84 26.73
N ARG A 40 5.61 14.71 26.54
CA ARG A 40 4.26 14.57 27.11
C ARG A 40 3.41 13.47 26.48
N PHE A 41 3.74 13.03 25.25
CA PHE A 41 2.97 12.00 24.57
C PHE A 41 3.33 10.62 25.09
N PRO A 42 2.34 9.75 25.37
CA PRO A 42 2.57 8.42 25.89
C PRO A 42 3.23 7.51 24.84
N GLY A 43 3.90 6.47 25.31
CA GLY A 43 4.52 5.46 24.46
C GLY A 43 5.56 4.63 25.24
N PRO A 44 6.00 3.49 24.70
CA PRO A 44 6.97 2.65 25.38
C PRO A 44 8.30 3.36 25.60
N PHE A 45 8.93 3.13 26.75
CA PHE A 45 10.19 3.82 27.11
C PHE A 45 11.26 3.72 26.02
N TRP A 46 11.56 2.52 25.52
CA TRP A 46 12.61 2.31 24.52
C TRP A 46 12.27 2.88 23.14
N TRP A 47 10.99 2.96 22.79
CA TRP A 47 10.54 3.60 21.53
C TRP A 47 10.70 5.12 21.59
N ARG A 48 10.39 5.72 22.74
CA ARG A 48 10.63 7.15 22.97
C ARG A 48 12.11 7.49 23.04
N ALA A 49 12.94 6.57 23.60
CA ALA A 49 14.38 6.74 23.77
C ALA A 49 15.14 6.66 22.45
N SER A 50 14.77 5.73 21.58
CA SER A 50 15.50 5.42 20.33
C SER A 50 14.55 4.92 19.25
N ARG A 51 14.90 5.14 17.99
CA ARG A 51 14.17 4.58 16.85
C ARG A 51 14.46 3.09 16.61
N ALA A 52 15.42 2.50 17.29
CA ALA A 52 15.82 1.11 17.08
C ALA A 52 14.67 0.09 17.22
N PRO A 53 13.77 0.17 18.23
CA PRO A 53 12.62 -0.73 18.30
C PRO A 53 11.67 -0.58 17.13
N PHE A 54 11.41 0.64 16.65
CA PHE A 54 10.63 0.90 15.44
C PHE A 54 11.25 0.21 14.21
N CYS A 55 12.55 0.41 13.99
CA CYS A 55 13.29 -0.21 12.89
C CYS A 55 13.25 -1.75 12.96
N ARG A 56 13.37 -2.32 14.17
CA ARG A 56 13.28 -3.77 14.38
C ARG A 56 11.94 -4.34 13.97
N GLU A 57 10.83 -3.71 14.37
CA GLU A 57 9.49 -4.19 14.00
C GLU A 57 9.21 -3.99 12.51
N LEU A 58 9.75 -2.92 11.90
CA LEU A 58 9.66 -2.69 10.46
C LEU A 58 10.38 -3.80 9.66
N ILE A 59 11.61 -4.14 10.02
CA ILE A 59 12.39 -5.23 9.40
C ILE A 59 11.70 -6.58 9.58
N LYS A 60 11.07 -6.82 10.73
CA LYS A 60 10.32 -8.06 10.99
C LYS A 60 9.01 -8.17 10.21
N GLY A 61 8.50 -7.07 9.66
CA GLY A 61 7.20 -7.02 9.02
C GLY A 61 6.03 -7.10 10.01
N THR A 62 6.24 -6.70 11.27
CA THR A 62 5.23 -6.77 12.36
C THR A 62 4.78 -5.39 12.84
N MET A 63 5.25 -4.32 12.21
CA MET A 63 5.04 -2.94 12.64
C MET A 63 3.55 -2.59 12.79
N SER A 64 2.72 -2.88 11.80
CA SER A 64 1.29 -2.51 11.81
C SER A 64 0.54 -3.18 12.98
N PHE A 65 0.83 -4.44 13.24
CA PHE A 65 0.26 -5.19 14.36
C PHE A 65 0.71 -4.60 15.71
N ARG A 66 1.99 -4.29 15.81
CA ARG A 66 2.56 -3.68 17.02
C ARG A 66 1.99 -2.31 17.32
N ILE A 67 1.72 -1.48 16.30
CA ILE A 67 1.10 -0.18 16.48
C ILE A 67 -0.34 -0.32 17.04
N LEU A 68 -1.12 -1.31 16.59
CA LEU A 68 -2.44 -1.60 17.17
C LEU A 68 -2.32 -1.89 18.68
N ASP A 69 -1.39 -2.78 19.09
CA ASP A 69 -1.15 -3.06 20.51
C ASP A 69 -0.78 -1.82 21.31
N LEU A 70 0.02 -0.94 20.70
CA LEU A 70 0.41 0.31 21.33
C LEU A 70 -0.78 1.25 21.52
N HIS A 71 -1.66 1.39 20.54
CA HIS A 71 -2.89 2.20 20.67
C HIS A 71 -3.85 1.61 21.71
N ARG A 72 -4.03 0.29 21.75
CA ARG A 72 -4.82 -0.37 22.81
C ARG A 72 -4.29 -0.07 24.21
N LYS A 73 -2.95 0.02 24.36
CA LYS A 73 -2.30 0.26 25.66
C LYS A 73 -2.21 1.73 26.04
N TYR A 74 -1.94 2.63 25.11
CA TYR A 74 -1.56 4.02 25.38
C TYR A 74 -2.60 5.04 24.92
N GLY A 75 -3.66 4.62 24.22
CA GLY A 75 -4.74 5.49 23.74
C GLY A 75 -4.56 5.95 22.29
N SER A 76 -5.37 6.95 21.90
CA SER A 76 -5.50 7.39 20.50
C SER A 76 -4.27 8.10 19.93
N VAL A 77 -3.32 8.55 20.77
CA VAL A 77 -2.08 9.20 20.33
C VAL A 77 -0.90 8.55 21.02
N VAL A 78 0.01 7.98 20.24
CA VAL A 78 1.17 7.23 20.77
C VAL A 78 2.46 7.72 20.15
N ARG A 79 3.48 7.97 21.00
CA ARG A 79 4.85 8.27 20.54
C ARG A 79 5.58 6.97 20.21
N ILE A 80 5.72 6.70 18.90
CA ILE A 80 6.26 5.45 18.34
C ILE A 80 7.73 5.52 17.95
N ALA A 81 8.33 6.70 18.02
CA ALA A 81 9.76 6.92 17.90
C ALA A 81 10.11 8.27 18.56
N PRO A 82 11.39 8.64 18.74
CA PRO A 82 11.74 9.89 19.42
C PRO A 82 11.03 11.12 18.90
N ASN A 83 10.85 11.25 17.60
CA ASN A 83 10.22 12.41 16.94
C ASN A 83 8.96 12.03 16.12
N GLU A 84 8.29 10.89 16.44
CA GLU A 84 7.16 10.40 15.63
C GLU A 84 5.97 10.00 16.50
N LEU A 85 4.77 10.45 16.07
CA LEU A 85 3.49 10.14 16.67
C LEU A 85 2.61 9.35 15.72
N SER A 86 1.93 8.33 16.23
CA SER A 86 0.84 7.62 15.58
C SER A 86 -0.48 8.07 16.16
N PHE A 87 -1.46 8.30 15.30
CA PHE A 87 -2.82 8.69 15.66
C PHE A 87 -3.81 7.59 15.26
N SER A 88 -4.78 7.31 16.14
CA SER A 88 -5.95 6.47 15.87
C SER A 88 -7.27 7.21 16.17
N ASP A 89 -7.27 8.52 16.06
CA ASP A 89 -8.46 9.37 16.17
C ASP A 89 -8.96 9.74 14.76
N THR A 90 -10.27 9.66 14.50
CA THR A 90 -10.84 9.93 13.16
C THR A 90 -10.63 11.37 12.71
N GLN A 91 -10.60 12.35 13.65
CA GLN A 91 -10.30 13.75 13.32
C GLN A 91 -8.88 13.91 12.75
N ALA A 92 -7.94 13.06 13.14
CA ALA A 92 -6.58 13.10 12.62
C ALA A 92 -6.50 12.94 11.08
N TRP A 93 -7.47 12.23 10.47
CA TRP A 93 -7.55 12.17 9.00
C TRP A 93 -7.66 13.55 8.37
N LYS A 94 -8.55 14.40 8.91
CA LYS A 94 -8.77 15.76 8.38
C LYS A 94 -7.59 16.68 8.68
N ASP A 95 -7.01 16.56 9.89
CA ASP A 95 -5.93 17.43 10.35
C ASP A 95 -4.58 17.11 9.69
N ILE A 96 -4.31 15.84 9.34
CA ILE A 96 -3.05 15.41 8.71
C ILE A 96 -3.14 15.40 7.18
N HIS A 97 -4.27 14.93 6.62
CA HIS A 97 -4.40 14.65 5.19
C HIS A 97 -5.44 15.52 4.47
N GLY A 98 -6.29 16.26 5.20
CA GLY A 98 -7.38 17.05 4.63
C GLY A 98 -6.91 18.22 3.76
N HIS A 99 -7.85 18.87 3.07
CA HIS A 99 -7.56 19.99 2.16
C HIS A 99 -6.91 21.20 2.85
N LYS A 100 -7.23 21.44 4.12
CA LYS A 100 -6.66 22.51 4.93
C LYS A 100 -5.35 22.13 5.62
N ALA A 101 -4.93 20.86 5.54
CA ALA A 101 -3.69 20.40 6.13
C ALA A 101 -2.49 20.87 5.29
N HIS A 102 -1.51 21.45 5.94
CA HIS A 102 -0.29 21.96 5.30
C HIS A 102 0.94 21.12 5.66
N LEU A 103 0.76 19.83 5.92
CA LEU A 103 1.82 18.92 6.27
C LEU A 103 2.47 18.33 5.03
N ASP A 104 3.79 18.42 4.95
CA ASP A 104 4.55 17.88 3.84
C ASP A 104 4.85 16.39 4.01
N LYS A 105 5.17 15.72 2.91
CA LYS A 105 5.62 14.33 2.94
C LYS A 105 7.00 14.24 3.60
N TRP A 106 7.17 13.23 4.44
CA TRP A 106 8.46 12.97 5.06
C TRP A 106 9.42 12.33 4.05
N SER A 107 10.43 13.09 3.62
CA SER A 107 11.34 12.67 2.56
C SER A 107 12.05 11.35 2.83
N THR A 108 12.46 11.09 4.07
CA THR A 108 13.10 9.82 4.48
C THR A 108 12.22 8.58 4.18
N PHE A 109 10.89 8.72 4.23
CA PHE A 109 9.96 7.65 3.89
C PHE A 109 9.71 7.55 2.38
N TYR A 110 9.38 8.70 1.74
CA TYR A 110 8.93 8.71 0.34
C TYR A 110 10.09 8.70 -0.66
N ARG A 111 11.28 9.15 -0.25
CA ARG A 111 12.50 9.22 -1.07
C ARG A 111 13.71 8.77 -0.24
N PRO A 112 13.79 7.49 0.15
CA PRO A 112 14.90 6.99 0.97
C PRO A 112 16.25 7.10 0.24
N VAL A 113 16.22 7.17 -1.10
CA VAL A 113 17.39 7.46 -1.96
C VAL A 113 17.13 8.77 -2.71
N GLU A 114 17.81 9.83 -2.33
CA GLU A 114 17.57 11.19 -2.80
C GLU A 114 17.86 11.42 -4.29
N SER A 115 18.76 10.61 -4.88
CA SER A 115 19.14 10.69 -6.30
C SER A 115 18.08 10.14 -7.25
N MET A 116 17.01 9.50 -6.75
CA MET A 116 15.93 9.02 -7.61
C MET A 116 15.05 10.17 -8.09
N PRO A 117 14.58 10.15 -9.35
CA PRO A 117 13.58 11.10 -9.85
C PRO A 117 12.32 11.10 -8.98
N THR A 118 11.65 12.24 -8.90
CA THR A 118 10.36 12.36 -8.20
C THR A 118 9.23 11.88 -9.10
N ASP A 119 8.22 11.28 -8.48
CA ASP A 119 6.96 10.86 -9.08
C ASP A 119 5.77 11.51 -8.34
N VAL A 120 4.56 11.30 -8.82
CA VAL A 120 3.33 11.87 -8.23
C VAL A 120 3.13 11.45 -6.76
N ALA A 121 3.63 10.29 -6.36
CA ALA A 121 3.50 9.81 -4.97
C ALA A 121 4.59 10.35 -4.05
N SER A 122 5.78 10.70 -4.55
CA SER A 122 6.95 11.10 -3.75
C SER A 122 7.24 12.61 -3.76
N CYS A 123 6.76 13.35 -4.76
CA CYS A 123 7.06 14.77 -4.94
C CYS A 123 6.39 15.68 -3.91
N GLN A 124 6.90 16.89 -3.74
CA GLN A 124 6.36 17.92 -2.87
C GLN A 124 5.12 18.62 -3.51
N ARG A 125 4.53 19.58 -2.80
CA ARG A 125 3.18 20.11 -3.08
C ARG A 125 3.03 20.70 -4.47
N GLU A 126 3.93 21.55 -4.89
CA GLU A 126 3.82 22.30 -6.15
C GLU A 126 3.91 21.35 -7.35
N GLU A 127 4.92 20.50 -7.36
CA GLU A 127 5.13 19.49 -8.39
C GLU A 127 3.98 18.48 -8.42
N HIS A 128 3.51 18.03 -7.24
CA HIS A 128 2.37 17.15 -7.13
C HIS A 128 1.12 17.73 -7.80
N THR A 129 0.83 19.02 -7.57
CA THR A 129 -0.36 19.66 -8.14
C THR A 129 -0.33 19.63 -9.66
N VAL A 130 0.86 19.82 -10.25
CA VAL A 130 1.05 19.76 -11.71
C VAL A 130 0.88 18.32 -12.22
N LEU A 131 1.61 17.36 -11.67
CA LEU A 131 1.56 15.96 -12.10
C LEU A 131 0.17 15.35 -11.91
N ARG A 132 -0.45 15.59 -10.75
CA ARG A 132 -1.80 15.08 -10.47
C ARG A 132 -2.84 15.59 -11.45
N ARG A 133 -2.81 16.88 -11.79
CA ARG A 133 -3.74 17.47 -12.77
C ARG A 133 -3.61 16.79 -14.14
N GLN A 134 -2.40 16.45 -14.56
CA GLN A 134 -2.15 15.79 -15.83
C GLN A 134 -2.64 14.34 -15.83
N LEU A 135 -2.39 13.61 -14.75
CA LEU A 135 -2.83 12.22 -14.58
C LEU A 135 -4.34 12.09 -14.39
N SER A 136 -4.99 13.06 -13.72
CA SER A 136 -6.42 12.98 -13.34
C SER A 136 -7.36 12.75 -14.51
N HIS A 137 -6.99 13.18 -15.72
CA HIS A 137 -7.80 12.97 -16.92
C HIS A 137 -7.98 11.47 -17.22
N GLY A 138 -6.89 10.67 -17.16
CA GLY A 138 -6.93 9.23 -17.43
C GLY A 138 -7.75 8.42 -16.41
N PHE A 139 -8.01 8.98 -15.21
CA PHE A 139 -8.82 8.38 -14.15
C PHE A 139 -10.22 8.97 -14.02
N SER A 140 -10.66 9.81 -14.97
CA SER A 140 -12.00 10.37 -14.98
C SER A 140 -13.05 9.30 -15.33
N ASP A 141 -14.30 9.49 -14.89
CA ASP A 141 -15.38 8.55 -15.19
C ASP A 141 -15.62 8.39 -16.70
N ARG A 142 -15.36 9.44 -17.48
CA ARG A 142 -15.40 9.36 -18.94
C ARG A 142 -14.31 8.44 -19.47
N SER A 143 -13.05 8.66 -19.04
CA SER A 143 -11.91 7.87 -19.48
C SER A 143 -12.05 6.40 -19.06
N LEU A 144 -12.59 6.13 -17.86
CA LEU A 144 -12.85 4.77 -17.38
C LEU A 144 -13.86 4.04 -18.28
N ARG A 145 -14.92 4.71 -18.73
CA ARG A 145 -15.87 4.11 -19.70
C ARG A 145 -15.21 3.82 -21.06
N GLU A 146 -14.34 4.71 -21.52
CA GLU A 146 -13.58 4.49 -22.75
C GLU A 146 -12.54 3.34 -22.61
N GLN A 147 -12.04 3.07 -21.39
CA GLN A 147 -11.12 1.98 -21.05
C GLN A 147 -11.83 0.64 -20.80
N GLU A 148 -13.15 0.63 -20.59
CA GLU A 148 -13.91 -0.58 -20.25
C GLU A 148 -13.69 -1.75 -21.21
N PRO A 149 -13.72 -1.57 -22.56
CA PRO A 149 -13.50 -2.70 -23.47
C PRO A 149 -12.11 -3.34 -23.32
N LEU A 150 -11.10 -2.53 -23.01
CA LEU A 150 -9.76 -3.01 -22.77
C LEU A 150 -9.67 -3.80 -21.47
N ILE A 151 -10.22 -3.29 -20.39
CA ILE A 151 -10.20 -3.97 -19.09
C ILE A 151 -11.02 -5.27 -19.16
N SER A 152 -12.20 -5.24 -19.79
CA SER A 152 -13.07 -6.41 -19.97
C SER A 152 -12.36 -7.53 -20.72
N LYS A 153 -11.57 -7.23 -21.74
CA LYS A 153 -10.73 -8.21 -22.45
C LYS A 153 -9.80 -8.97 -21.49
N TYR A 154 -9.15 -8.28 -20.55
CA TYR A 154 -8.28 -8.93 -19.58
C TYR A 154 -9.06 -9.71 -18.53
N VAL A 155 -10.24 -9.23 -18.14
CA VAL A 155 -11.13 -10.00 -17.26
C VAL A 155 -11.60 -11.29 -17.96
N ASP A 156 -11.90 -11.26 -19.26
CA ASP A 156 -12.21 -12.46 -20.06
C ASP A 156 -11.03 -13.44 -20.08
N MET A 157 -9.81 -12.94 -20.31
CA MET A 157 -8.60 -13.76 -20.27
C MET A 157 -8.39 -14.40 -18.88
N PHE A 158 -8.61 -13.63 -17.82
CA PHE A 158 -8.55 -14.12 -16.45
C PHE A 158 -9.59 -15.22 -16.21
N MET A 159 -10.87 -15.01 -16.57
CA MET A 159 -11.93 -15.98 -16.38
C MET A 159 -11.65 -17.28 -17.15
N ASN A 160 -11.16 -17.20 -18.38
CA ASN A 160 -10.76 -18.35 -19.17
C ASN A 160 -9.57 -19.09 -18.55
N GLY A 161 -8.57 -18.35 -18.08
CA GLY A 161 -7.38 -18.91 -17.43
C GLY A 161 -7.73 -19.68 -16.15
N VAL A 162 -8.49 -19.08 -15.23
CA VAL A 162 -8.87 -19.76 -13.98
C VAL A 162 -9.82 -20.94 -14.23
N ARG A 163 -10.70 -20.86 -15.24
CA ARG A 163 -11.55 -21.98 -15.68
C ARG A 163 -10.71 -23.17 -16.16
N GLY A 164 -9.69 -22.91 -16.96
CA GLY A 164 -8.74 -23.94 -17.40
C GLY A 164 -7.94 -24.52 -16.23
N ALA A 165 -7.37 -23.67 -15.37
CA ALA A 165 -6.54 -24.07 -14.25
C ALA A 165 -7.34 -24.88 -13.18
N SER A 166 -8.63 -24.59 -12.99
CA SER A 166 -9.49 -25.27 -12.00
C SER A 166 -9.82 -26.70 -12.35
N ASN A 167 -9.60 -27.12 -13.60
CA ASN A 167 -9.97 -28.47 -14.08
C ASN A 167 -11.39 -28.88 -13.62
N LYS A 168 -12.39 -28.09 -13.97
CA LYS A 168 -13.81 -28.29 -13.56
C LYS A 168 -14.01 -28.32 -12.03
N GLY A 169 -13.18 -27.62 -11.29
CA GLY A 169 -13.27 -27.51 -9.83
C GLY A 169 -12.56 -28.63 -9.04
N THR A 170 -11.80 -29.49 -9.71
CA THR A 170 -11.04 -30.57 -9.03
C THR A 170 -9.67 -30.15 -8.57
N THR A 171 -9.10 -29.08 -9.17
CA THR A 171 -7.78 -28.54 -8.85
C THR A 171 -7.91 -27.17 -8.21
N PRO A 172 -7.30 -26.92 -7.03
CA PRO A 172 -7.33 -25.60 -6.42
C PRO A 172 -6.46 -24.65 -7.22
N VAL A 173 -6.90 -23.40 -7.36
CA VAL A 173 -6.24 -22.34 -8.13
C VAL A 173 -5.64 -21.32 -7.16
N ASP A 174 -4.39 -20.91 -7.34
CA ASP A 174 -3.80 -19.80 -6.60
C ASP A 174 -4.38 -18.46 -7.09
N LEU A 175 -5.48 -18.02 -6.48
CA LEU A 175 -6.14 -16.78 -6.85
C LEU A 175 -5.30 -15.53 -6.54
N ALA A 176 -4.40 -15.57 -5.54
CA ALA A 176 -3.51 -14.44 -5.27
C ALA A 176 -2.59 -14.17 -6.48
N ALA A 177 -2.03 -15.22 -7.09
CA ALA A 177 -1.23 -15.10 -8.31
C ALA A 177 -2.08 -14.65 -9.51
N TRP A 178 -3.24 -15.25 -9.72
CA TRP A 178 -4.11 -14.92 -10.86
C TRP A 178 -4.65 -13.50 -10.82
N PHE A 179 -5.00 -12.96 -9.64
CA PHE A 179 -5.37 -11.55 -9.50
C PHE A 179 -4.19 -10.62 -9.83
N ASN A 180 -2.96 -10.98 -9.43
CA ASN A 180 -1.79 -10.22 -9.83
C ASN A 180 -1.56 -10.29 -11.36
N TYR A 181 -1.72 -11.46 -12.00
CA TYR A 181 -1.59 -11.55 -13.46
C TYR A 181 -2.57 -10.61 -14.17
N LEU A 182 -3.82 -10.59 -13.72
CA LEU A 182 -4.86 -9.69 -14.24
C LEU A 182 -4.46 -8.22 -14.07
N THR A 183 -4.19 -7.81 -12.84
CA THR A 183 -3.98 -6.39 -12.54
C THR A 183 -2.69 -5.83 -13.15
N PHE A 184 -1.62 -6.65 -13.23
CA PHE A 184 -0.40 -6.24 -13.94
C PHE A 184 -0.61 -6.11 -15.44
N ASP A 185 -1.37 -6.99 -16.08
CA ASP A 185 -1.63 -6.88 -17.51
C ASP A 185 -2.56 -5.71 -17.84
N VAL A 186 -3.60 -5.47 -17.01
CA VAL A 186 -4.48 -4.29 -17.15
C VAL A 186 -3.68 -3.00 -17.01
N ILE A 187 -2.95 -2.82 -15.90
CA ILE A 187 -2.24 -1.56 -15.65
C ILE A 187 -1.05 -1.39 -16.63
N GLY A 188 -0.44 -2.48 -17.07
CA GLY A 188 0.61 -2.46 -18.08
C GLY A 188 0.11 -1.93 -19.40
N ASP A 189 -1.03 -2.40 -19.86
CA ASP A 189 -1.66 -1.92 -21.10
C ASP A 189 -2.17 -0.48 -20.96
N LEU A 190 -2.77 -0.12 -19.83
CA LEU A 190 -3.23 1.25 -19.55
C LEU A 190 -2.07 2.26 -19.34
N SER A 191 -0.86 1.79 -19.03
CA SER A 191 0.30 2.67 -18.81
C SER A 191 1.29 2.66 -19.97
N PHE A 192 1.48 1.53 -20.63
CA PHE A 192 2.49 1.37 -21.69
C PHE A 192 1.90 1.12 -23.07
N GLY A 193 0.58 0.90 -23.17
CA GLY A 193 -0.06 0.48 -24.41
C GLY A 193 0.16 -0.99 -24.74
N GLU A 194 0.79 -1.77 -23.88
CA GLU A 194 1.02 -3.20 -24.03
C GLU A 194 1.07 -3.91 -22.67
N PRO A 195 0.50 -5.12 -22.54
CA PRO A 195 0.52 -5.87 -21.29
C PRO A 195 1.92 -6.41 -20.96
N PHE A 196 2.07 -6.96 -19.75
CA PHE A 196 3.23 -7.75 -19.38
C PHE A 196 3.16 -9.21 -19.89
N GLY A 197 1.96 -9.69 -20.22
CA GLY A 197 1.71 -11.04 -20.68
C GLY A 197 1.58 -12.07 -19.57
N CYS A 198 1.34 -11.63 -18.32
CA CYS A 198 1.24 -12.52 -17.16
C CYS A 198 0.07 -13.50 -17.29
N LEU A 199 -1.10 -13.04 -17.75
CA LEU A 199 -2.29 -13.88 -17.98
C LEU A 199 -2.04 -14.92 -19.09
N LYS A 200 -1.40 -14.50 -20.18
CA LYS A 200 -1.11 -15.38 -21.33
C LYS A 200 -0.18 -16.52 -20.92
N GLU A 201 0.88 -16.20 -20.20
CA GLU A 201 1.90 -17.17 -19.78
C GLU A 201 1.51 -17.89 -18.46
N SER A 202 0.41 -17.48 -17.80
CA SER A 202 0.02 -17.96 -16.47
C SER A 202 1.18 -17.92 -15.46
N ASN A 203 2.02 -16.87 -15.55
CA ASN A 203 3.22 -16.69 -14.76
C ASN A 203 3.58 -15.20 -14.64
N TYR A 204 4.32 -14.87 -13.60
CA TYR A 204 4.86 -13.51 -13.45
C TYR A 204 5.94 -13.23 -14.50
N HIS A 205 5.78 -12.12 -15.20
CA HIS A 205 6.86 -11.57 -16.00
C HIS A 205 8.10 -11.27 -15.12
N PRO A 206 9.35 -11.47 -15.57
CA PRO A 206 10.56 -11.21 -14.77
C PRO A 206 10.60 -9.80 -14.14
N TRP A 207 10.16 -8.81 -14.88
CA TRP A 207 10.05 -7.43 -14.41
C TRP A 207 9.10 -7.30 -13.21
N VAL A 208 7.96 -8.00 -13.22
CA VAL A 208 6.99 -8.02 -12.10
C VAL A 208 7.60 -8.72 -10.87
N LYS A 209 8.30 -9.83 -11.06
CA LYS A 209 9.03 -10.51 -9.98
C LYS A 209 10.05 -9.60 -9.30
N ALA A 210 10.74 -8.76 -10.08
CA ALA A 210 11.70 -7.79 -9.53
C ALA A 210 11.03 -6.74 -8.63
N ILE A 211 9.80 -6.28 -8.92
CA ILE A 211 9.06 -5.35 -8.06
C ILE A 211 8.81 -5.96 -6.67
N PHE A 212 8.36 -7.20 -6.59
CA PHE A 212 8.12 -7.87 -5.31
C PHE A 212 9.41 -8.02 -4.50
N GLN A 213 10.52 -8.35 -5.15
CA GLN A 213 11.83 -8.44 -4.49
C GLN A 213 12.31 -7.07 -3.97
N MET A 214 12.11 -6.00 -4.77
CA MET A 214 12.45 -4.63 -4.36
C MET A 214 11.63 -4.16 -3.15
N GLY A 215 10.40 -4.61 -2.98
CA GLY A 215 9.58 -4.29 -1.82
C GLY A 215 10.22 -4.71 -0.49
N HIS A 216 10.80 -5.90 -0.43
CA HIS A 216 11.54 -6.37 0.76
C HIS A 216 12.84 -5.60 0.99
N VAL A 217 13.63 -5.38 -0.07
CA VAL A 217 14.88 -4.61 0.01
C VAL A 217 14.61 -3.16 0.41
N GLY A 218 13.50 -2.60 -0.06
CA GLY A 218 13.05 -1.25 0.26
C GLY A 218 12.93 -0.98 1.76
N VAL A 219 12.48 -1.97 2.55
CA VAL A 219 12.36 -1.86 4.01
C VAL A 219 13.74 -1.71 4.68
N TYR A 220 14.76 -2.42 4.20
CA TYR A 220 16.12 -2.27 4.74
C TYR A 220 16.70 -0.90 4.40
N ILE A 221 16.49 -0.42 3.16
CA ILE A 221 16.92 0.93 2.74
C ILE A 221 16.19 2.00 3.55
N GLN A 222 14.87 1.87 3.73
CA GLN A 222 14.07 2.77 4.54
C GLN A 222 14.56 2.80 5.99
N THR A 223 14.82 1.64 6.59
CA THR A 223 15.35 1.52 7.95
C THR A 223 16.72 2.18 8.07
N ALA A 224 17.61 1.92 7.11
CA ALA A 224 18.95 2.51 7.07
C ALA A 224 18.90 4.03 6.87
N SER A 225 17.88 4.55 6.18
CA SER A 225 17.72 5.99 5.93
C SER A 225 17.49 6.82 7.19
N HIS A 226 17.12 6.18 8.31
CA HIS A 226 17.11 6.84 9.63
C HIS A 226 18.51 7.05 10.21
N TYR A 227 19.55 6.41 9.65
CA TYR A 227 20.94 6.45 10.07
C TYR A 227 21.82 6.70 8.83
N PRO A 228 22.09 7.97 8.44
CA PRO A 228 22.74 8.30 7.16
C PRO A 228 24.05 7.56 6.90
N TRP A 229 24.88 7.37 7.94
CA TRP A 229 26.15 6.64 7.82
C TRP A 229 25.92 5.14 7.52
N VAL A 230 24.89 4.51 8.12
CA VAL A 230 24.49 3.10 7.82
C VAL A 230 24.00 3.01 6.38
N LYS A 231 23.13 3.94 5.96
CA LYS A 231 22.62 3.99 4.58
C LYS A 231 23.77 4.06 3.57
N ASN A 232 24.70 4.98 3.76
CA ASN A 232 25.82 5.16 2.84
C ASN A 232 26.72 3.91 2.77
N LEU A 233 26.97 3.27 3.93
CA LEU A 233 27.71 2.02 3.99
C LEU A 233 26.97 0.89 3.24
N LEU A 234 25.68 0.71 3.49
CA LEU A 234 24.89 -0.33 2.82
C LEU A 234 24.82 -0.08 1.30
N LEU A 235 24.64 1.16 0.86
CA LEU A 235 24.61 1.50 -0.56
C LEU A 235 25.96 1.25 -1.24
N SER A 236 27.09 1.45 -0.54
CA SER A 236 28.42 1.14 -1.07
C SER A 236 28.69 -0.37 -1.19
N LEU A 237 27.98 -1.18 -0.42
CA LEU A 237 28.09 -2.65 -0.42
C LEU A 237 27.11 -3.35 -1.39
N VAL A 238 26.27 -2.59 -2.13
CA VAL A 238 25.32 -3.17 -3.08
C VAL A 238 26.10 -3.91 -4.18
N PRO A 239 25.84 -5.23 -4.38
CA PRO A 239 26.55 -6.02 -5.38
C PRO A 239 26.32 -5.48 -6.79
N GLU A 240 27.33 -5.55 -7.64
CA GLU A 240 27.26 -5.13 -9.06
C GLU A 240 26.14 -5.86 -9.82
N LYS A 241 25.86 -7.12 -9.48
CA LYS A 241 24.73 -7.85 -10.02
C LYS A 241 23.39 -7.14 -9.77
N ALA A 242 23.14 -6.69 -8.53
CA ALA A 242 21.90 -5.99 -8.17
C ALA A 242 21.79 -4.62 -8.86
N LYS A 243 22.93 -3.92 -9.07
CA LYS A 243 22.94 -2.66 -9.84
C LYS A 243 22.55 -2.90 -11.29
N ARG A 244 23.13 -3.92 -11.95
CA ARG A 244 22.79 -4.30 -13.33
C ARG A 244 21.34 -4.75 -13.50
N GLU A 245 20.81 -5.53 -12.54
CA GLU A 245 19.39 -5.93 -12.54
C GLU A 245 18.48 -4.70 -12.47
N ARG A 246 18.83 -3.71 -11.63
CA ARG A 246 18.10 -2.45 -11.57
C ARG A 246 18.20 -1.64 -12.86
N GLU A 247 19.39 -1.52 -13.43
CA GLU A 247 19.60 -0.84 -14.72
C GLU A 247 18.77 -1.50 -15.84
N SER A 248 18.83 -2.82 -15.95
CA SER A 248 18.03 -3.59 -16.90
C SER A 248 16.52 -3.37 -16.70
N HIS A 249 16.06 -3.28 -15.44
CA HIS A 249 14.67 -2.96 -15.12
C HIS A 249 14.26 -1.57 -15.62
N LEU A 250 15.11 -0.55 -15.41
CA LEU A 250 14.88 0.81 -15.88
C LEU A 250 14.89 0.90 -17.42
N GLU A 251 15.85 0.23 -18.07
CA GLU A 251 15.94 0.17 -19.53
C GLU A 251 14.69 -0.47 -20.15
N PHE A 252 14.21 -1.57 -19.58
CA PHE A 252 12.97 -2.22 -20.02
C PHE A 252 11.77 -1.25 -19.92
N THR A 253 11.63 -0.54 -18.81
CA THR A 253 10.56 0.44 -18.62
C THR A 253 10.66 1.58 -19.63
N LYS A 254 11.87 2.14 -19.84
CA LYS A 254 12.11 3.18 -20.85
C LYS A 254 11.84 2.71 -22.26
N ALA A 255 12.17 1.45 -22.59
CA ALA A 255 11.87 0.86 -23.88
C ALA A 255 10.36 0.74 -24.13
N LYS A 256 9.58 0.30 -23.13
CA LYS A 256 8.12 0.28 -23.21
C LYS A 256 7.53 1.68 -23.39
N LEU A 257 8.00 2.67 -22.64
CA LEU A 257 7.58 4.08 -22.79
C LEU A 257 7.88 4.61 -24.19
N LYS A 258 9.07 4.38 -24.72
CA LYS A 258 9.42 4.79 -26.09
C LYS A 258 8.47 4.17 -27.13
N ARG A 259 8.15 2.88 -27.00
CA ARG A 259 7.14 2.23 -27.86
C ARG A 259 5.77 2.89 -27.69
N ARG A 260 5.33 3.18 -26.45
CA ARG A 260 4.06 3.88 -26.22
C ARG A 260 4.03 5.25 -26.90
N MET A 261 5.12 6.00 -26.89
CA MET A 261 5.22 7.32 -27.54
C MET A 261 5.09 7.24 -29.08
N THR A 262 5.31 6.07 -29.69
CA THR A 262 5.11 5.86 -31.15
C THR A 262 3.69 5.44 -31.50
N LEU A 263 2.85 5.07 -30.53
CA LEU A 263 1.43 4.76 -30.74
C LEU A 263 0.60 6.04 -30.94
N GLU A 264 -0.60 5.88 -31.50
CA GLU A 264 -1.53 6.99 -31.69
C GLU A 264 -1.73 7.79 -30.38
N GLN A 265 -1.73 9.12 -30.51
CA GLN A 265 -1.79 10.04 -29.37
C GLN A 265 -3.16 10.06 -28.66
N ASN A 266 -4.22 9.56 -29.28
CA ASN A 266 -5.60 9.62 -28.77
C ASN A 266 -6.07 8.33 -28.08
N ARG A 267 -5.15 7.49 -27.60
CA ARG A 267 -5.52 6.30 -26.85
C ARG A 267 -5.99 6.68 -25.43
N PRO A 268 -7.18 6.22 -24.98
CA PRO A 268 -7.64 6.47 -23.61
C PRO A 268 -6.81 5.63 -22.63
N ASP A 269 -5.70 6.17 -22.14
CA ASP A 269 -4.87 5.53 -21.14
C ASP A 269 -4.44 6.49 -20.01
N LEU A 270 -3.69 5.96 -19.04
CA LEU A 270 -3.39 6.69 -17.82
C LEU A 270 -2.27 7.72 -17.98
N ILE A 271 -1.36 7.54 -18.95
CA ILE A 271 -0.17 8.41 -19.09
C ILE A 271 -0.28 9.43 -20.22
N GLU A 272 -1.35 9.41 -21.00
CA GLU A 272 -1.54 10.35 -22.12
C GLU A 272 -1.32 11.81 -21.71
N GLY A 273 -1.85 12.19 -20.54
CA GLY A 273 -1.69 13.54 -20.00
C GLY A 273 -0.24 13.92 -19.65
N LEU A 274 0.59 12.93 -19.29
CA LEU A 274 2.03 13.13 -19.05
C LEU A 274 2.80 13.23 -20.39
N LEU A 275 2.43 12.41 -21.38
CA LEU A 275 3.08 12.40 -22.69
C LEU A 275 2.90 13.72 -23.47
N LYS A 276 1.81 14.44 -23.20
CA LYS A 276 1.54 15.78 -23.78
C LYS A 276 2.42 16.89 -23.18
N LYS A 277 3.22 16.58 -22.17
CA LYS A 277 4.14 17.51 -21.52
C LYS A 277 5.57 17.11 -21.83
N ASP A 278 6.42 18.12 -21.94
CA ASP A 278 7.86 17.93 -22.15
C ASP A 278 8.54 17.52 -20.83
N LEU A 279 8.18 16.33 -20.34
CA LEU A 279 8.82 15.71 -19.18
C LEU A 279 10.06 14.95 -19.65
N ASP A 280 11.14 15.06 -18.88
CA ASP A 280 12.30 14.20 -19.12
C ASP A 280 11.93 12.71 -18.96
N MET A 281 12.67 11.86 -19.66
CA MET A 281 12.40 10.40 -19.70
C MET A 281 12.48 9.75 -18.32
N ASP A 282 13.32 10.24 -17.42
CA ASP A 282 13.49 9.68 -16.09
C ASP A 282 12.28 9.99 -15.19
N LYS A 283 11.71 11.21 -15.31
CA LYS A 283 10.46 11.56 -14.64
C LYS A 283 9.26 10.81 -15.21
N LEU A 284 9.20 10.64 -16.52
CA LEU A 284 8.14 9.88 -17.16
C LEU A 284 8.18 8.41 -16.71
N GLU A 285 9.37 7.82 -16.67
CA GLU A 285 9.62 6.46 -16.19
C GLU A 285 9.21 6.31 -14.72
N ALA A 286 9.63 7.22 -13.83
CA ALA A 286 9.28 7.18 -12.42
C ALA A 286 7.75 7.24 -12.19
N ASN A 287 7.05 8.10 -12.95
CA ASN A 287 5.59 8.20 -12.87
C ASN A 287 4.90 6.95 -13.45
N ALA A 288 5.37 6.38 -14.54
CA ALA A 288 4.82 5.12 -15.08
C ALA A 288 5.03 3.96 -14.09
N SER A 289 6.21 3.85 -13.50
CA SER A 289 6.53 2.81 -12.51
C SER A 289 5.65 2.87 -11.26
N ILE A 290 5.40 4.08 -10.71
CA ILE A 290 4.52 4.23 -9.55
C ILE A 290 3.06 3.93 -9.88
N LEU A 291 2.58 4.25 -11.09
CA LEU A 291 1.23 3.90 -11.54
C LEU A 291 1.05 2.38 -11.63
N ILE A 292 2.04 1.67 -12.16
CA ILE A 292 1.99 0.19 -12.24
C ILE A 292 1.97 -0.41 -10.85
N MET A 293 2.87 -0.01 -9.98
CA MET A 293 2.91 -0.52 -8.61
C MET A 293 1.62 -0.22 -7.84
N GLY A 294 1.11 1.01 -7.95
CA GLY A 294 -0.11 1.45 -7.27
C GLY A 294 -1.38 0.80 -7.81
N GLY A 295 -1.46 0.53 -9.13
CA GLY A 295 -2.66 -0.02 -9.75
C GLY A 295 -2.72 -1.55 -9.78
N SER A 296 -1.60 -2.24 -9.67
CA SER A 296 -1.59 -3.71 -9.70
C SER A 296 -1.68 -4.33 -8.32
N GLU A 297 -0.64 -4.18 -7.51
CA GLU A 297 -0.49 -4.88 -6.23
C GLU A 297 -1.63 -4.59 -5.26
N THR A 298 -2.14 -3.36 -5.22
CA THR A 298 -3.18 -2.97 -4.27
C THR A 298 -4.53 -3.61 -4.58
N THR A 299 -4.96 -3.60 -5.84
CA THR A 299 -6.23 -4.21 -6.30
C THR A 299 -6.17 -5.73 -6.16
N ALA A 300 -5.08 -6.37 -6.59
CA ALA A 300 -4.88 -7.81 -6.43
C ALA A 300 -4.89 -8.24 -4.95
N THR A 301 -4.26 -7.44 -4.07
CA THR A 301 -4.25 -7.69 -2.62
C THR A 301 -5.66 -7.68 -2.06
N LEU A 302 -6.48 -6.69 -2.42
CA LEU A 302 -7.85 -6.64 -1.95
C LEU A 302 -8.70 -7.78 -2.48
N LEU A 303 -8.60 -8.10 -3.77
CA LEU A 303 -9.34 -9.23 -4.37
C LEU A 303 -9.00 -10.56 -3.67
N ALA A 304 -7.72 -10.79 -3.36
CA ALA A 304 -7.29 -11.95 -2.62
C ALA A 304 -7.84 -11.97 -1.18
N GLY A 305 -7.74 -10.84 -0.47
CA GLY A 305 -8.30 -10.70 0.89
C GLY A 305 -9.81 -10.88 0.92
N ALA A 306 -10.55 -10.24 -0.01
CA ALA A 306 -11.99 -10.39 -0.13
C ALA A 306 -12.38 -11.86 -0.40
N THR A 307 -11.66 -12.54 -1.31
CA THR A 307 -11.88 -13.96 -1.59
C THR A 307 -11.63 -14.84 -0.37
N TYR A 308 -10.56 -14.58 0.37
CA TYR A 308 -10.27 -15.29 1.62
C TYR A 308 -11.41 -15.13 2.64
N PHE A 309 -11.84 -13.89 2.91
CA PHE A 309 -12.93 -13.67 3.86
C PHE A 309 -14.24 -14.29 3.40
N LEU A 310 -14.62 -14.10 2.15
CA LEU A 310 -15.84 -14.71 1.62
C LEU A 310 -15.82 -16.23 1.76
N THR A 311 -14.71 -16.88 1.43
CA THR A 311 -14.60 -18.35 1.55
C THR A 311 -14.46 -18.83 3.00
N SER A 312 -14.08 -17.96 3.92
CA SER A 312 -14.03 -18.22 5.38
C SER A 312 -15.37 -17.98 6.08
N TYR A 313 -16.29 -17.21 5.46
CA TYR A 313 -17.63 -16.89 5.98
C TYR A 313 -18.72 -17.37 5.01
N PRO A 314 -19.10 -18.66 5.05
CA PRO A 314 -19.97 -19.27 4.03
C PRO A 314 -21.36 -18.61 3.89
N GLU A 315 -21.95 -18.13 4.98
CA GLU A 315 -23.26 -17.44 4.95
C GLU A 315 -23.16 -16.12 4.18
N THR A 316 -22.08 -15.35 4.40
CA THR A 316 -21.79 -14.11 3.67
C THR A 316 -21.54 -14.40 2.20
N LEU A 317 -20.75 -15.44 1.89
CA LEU A 317 -20.50 -15.87 0.51
C LEU A 317 -21.79 -16.24 -0.19
N LYS A 318 -22.64 -17.03 0.46
CA LYS A 318 -23.95 -17.44 -0.10
C LYS A 318 -24.81 -16.22 -0.42
N LYS A 319 -24.98 -15.30 0.55
CA LYS A 319 -25.78 -14.07 0.38
C LYS A 319 -25.27 -13.21 -0.77
N LEU A 320 -23.95 -13.05 -0.89
CA LEU A 320 -23.35 -12.30 -2.00
C LEU A 320 -23.52 -13.02 -3.34
N THR A 321 -23.37 -14.34 -3.36
CA THR A 321 -23.59 -15.14 -4.58
C THR A 321 -25.04 -15.05 -5.05
N ASP A 322 -26.00 -15.11 -4.14
CA ASP A 322 -27.43 -14.95 -4.42
C ASP A 322 -27.71 -13.54 -4.99
N GLU A 323 -27.13 -12.46 -4.42
CA GLU A 323 -27.25 -11.12 -4.99
C GLU A 323 -26.75 -11.07 -6.43
N VAL A 324 -25.52 -11.54 -6.69
CA VAL A 324 -24.91 -11.49 -8.01
C VAL A 324 -25.72 -12.29 -9.02
N ARG A 325 -26.09 -13.53 -8.69
CA ARG A 325 -26.79 -14.43 -9.62
C ARG A 325 -28.24 -14.04 -9.87
N SER A 326 -28.89 -13.33 -8.94
CA SER A 326 -30.25 -12.83 -9.14
C SER A 326 -30.31 -11.49 -9.88
N SER A 327 -29.21 -10.73 -9.87
CA SER A 327 -29.15 -9.40 -10.49
C SER A 327 -28.94 -9.44 -12.00
N PHE A 328 -28.42 -10.53 -12.56
CA PHE A 328 -28.10 -10.65 -13.98
C PHE A 328 -28.73 -11.90 -14.59
N LYS A 329 -29.08 -11.83 -15.87
CA LYS A 329 -29.61 -12.95 -16.67
C LYS A 329 -28.50 -13.67 -17.43
N SER A 330 -27.43 -12.95 -17.77
CA SER A 330 -26.26 -13.48 -18.46
C SER A 330 -24.97 -12.80 -18.00
N GLU A 331 -23.82 -13.42 -18.27
CA GLU A 331 -22.51 -12.85 -17.91
C GLU A 331 -22.22 -11.54 -18.64
N GLU A 332 -22.75 -11.36 -19.85
CA GLU A 332 -22.58 -10.16 -20.68
C GLU A 332 -23.23 -8.92 -20.06
N GLU A 333 -24.22 -9.08 -19.18
CA GLU A 333 -24.84 -7.98 -18.45
C GLU A 333 -23.92 -7.42 -17.34
N ILE A 334 -22.88 -8.17 -16.94
CA ILE A 334 -21.93 -7.77 -15.90
C ILE A 334 -20.88 -6.82 -16.49
N ASN A 335 -21.12 -5.52 -16.36
CA ASN A 335 -20.27 -4.45 -16.88
C ASN A 335 -20.03 -3.35 -15.84
N PHE A 336 -19.22 -2.34 -16.17
CA PHE A 336 -18.84 -1.25 -15.26
C PHE A 336 -20.02 -0.49 -14.67
N GLN A 337 -21.10 -0.36 -15.41
CA GLN A 337 -22.28 0.38 -14.96
C GLN A 337 -23.18 -0.51 -14.10
N SER A 338 -23.45 -1.74 -14.53
CA SER A 338 -24.41 -2.64 -13.88
C SER A 338 -23.95 -3.09 -12.49
N VAL A 339 -22.64 -3.30 -12.28
CA VAL A 339 -22.09 -3.72 -10.97
C VAL A 339 -22.22 -2.66 -9.88
N ASN A 340 -22.52 -1.41 -10.22
CA ASN A 340 -22.71 -0.35 -9.22
C ASN A 340 -24.01 -0.52 -8.42
N SER A 341 -24.99 -1.29 -8.91
CA SER A 341 -26.24 -1.58 -8.20
C SER A 341 -26.12 -2.68 -7.14
N LEU A 342 -24.98 -3.38 -7.08
CA LEU A 342 -24.75 -4.48 -6.12
C LEU A 342 -24.33 -3.91 -4.76
N GLU A 343 -25.33 -3.73 -3.88
CA GLU A 343 -25.11 -3.10 -2.57
C GLU A 343 -24.34 -4.02 -1.62
N TYR A 344 -24.70 -5.31 -1.58
CA TYR A 344 -24.03 -6.27 -0.69
C TYR A 344 -22.60 -6.55 -1.13
N LEU A 345 -22.35 -6.61 -2.45
CA LEU A 345 -20.98 -6.68 -2.98
C LEU A 345 -20.15 -5.48 -2.53
N SER A 346 -20.72 -4.27 -2.63
CA SER A 346 -20.03 -3.05 -2.20
C SER A 346 -19.73 -3.06 -0.69
N ALA A 347 -20.65 -3.57 0.12
CA ALA A 347 -20.46 -3.76 1.55
C ALA A 347 -19.36 -4.79 1.86
N CYS A 348 -19.32 -5.92 1.16
CA CYS A 348 -18.27 -6.94 1.30
C CYS A 348 -16.89 -6.40 0.92
N LEU A 349 -16.79 -5.64 -0.16
CA LEU A 349 -15.52 -5.03 -0.58
C LEU A 349 -15.02 -3.96 0.42
N ASN A 350 -15.92 -3.14 0.95
CA ASN A 350 -15.57 -2.15 1.96
C ASN A 350 -15.12 -2.81 3.29
N GLU A 351 -15.77 -3.91 3.68
CA GLU A 351 -15.36 -4.65 4.86
C GLU A 351 -14.01 -5.36 4.65
N ALA A 352 -13.76 -5.88 3.45
CA ALA A 352 -12.44 -6.41 3.09
C ALA A 352 -11.37 -5.32 3.10
N LEU A 353 -11.67 -4.10 2.62
CA LEU A 353 -10.77 -2.93 2.72
C LEU A 353 -10.46 -2.54 4.16
N ARG A 354 -11.41 -2.71 5.08
CA ARG A 354 -11.21 -2.46 6.51
C ARG A 354 -10.32 -3.54 7.14
N LEU A 355 -10.65 -4.82 6.92
CA LEU A 355 -9.94 -5.94 7.55
C LEU A 355 -8.60 -6.28 6.92
N TYR A 356 -8.44 -6.00 5.64
CA TYR A 356 -7.21 -6.30 4.90
C TYR A 356 -6.85 -5.15 3.97
N PRO A 357 -6.57 -3.96 4.55
CA PRO A 357 -6.20 -2.80 3.74
C PRO A 357 -4.92 -3.10 2.95
N PRO A 358 -4.89 -2.86 1.62
CA PRO A 358 -3.69 -3.09 0.80
C PRO A 358 -2.46 -2.31 1.26
N VAL A 359 -2.66 -1.14 1.89
CA VAL A 359 -1.60 -0.31 2.48
C VAL A 359 -1.86 -0.17 3.99
N PRO A 360 -1.50 -1.17 4.81
CA PRO A 360 -1.86 -1.18 6.24
C PRO A 360 -1.00 -0.24 7.10
N ASN A 361 0.14 0.18 6.60
CA ASN A 361 1.08 1.09 7.27
C ASN A 361 0.61 2.55 7.21
N GLY A 362 1.23 3.39 8.04
CA GLY A 362 1.04 4.83 7.99
C GLY A 362 1.78 5.49 6.82
N LEU A 363 1.18 6.54 6.28
CA LEU A 363 1.80 7.41 5.27
C LEU A 363 2.22 8.73 5.94
N PRO A 364 3.47 8.85 6.43
CA PRO A 364 3.89 9.90 7.34
C PRO A 364 3.94 11.29 6.71
N ARG A 365 3.70 12.28 7.56
CA ARG A 365 3.82 13.71 7.25
C ARG A 365 4.74 14.37 8.27
N VAL A 366 5.30 15.52 7.88
CA VAL A 366 6.11 16.38 8.74
C VAL A 366 5.26 17.59 9.13
N VAL A 367 5.25 17.89 10.43
CA VAL A 367 4.58 19.07 10.97
C VAL A 367 5.38 20.33 10.57
N PRO A 368 4.72 21.34 9.98
CA PRO A 368 5.38 22.56 9.50
C PRO A 368 5.91 23.43 10.64
N GLN A 369 6.69 24.45 10.29
CA GLN A 369 7.17 25.45 11.22
C GLN A 369 6.02 26.10 12.00
N GLY A 370 6.23 26.33 13.29
CA GLY A 370 5.22 26.82 14.22
C GLY A 370 4.34 25.75 14.85
N GLY A 371 4.43 24.49 14.39
CA GLY A 371 3.60 23.40 14.89
C GLY A 371 2.18 23.43 14.33
N THR A 372 1.34 22.47 14.75
CA THR A 372 -0.07 22.42 14.38
C THR A 372 -0.88 21.66 15.44
N THR A 373 -2.21 21.78 15.40
CA THR A 373 -3.12 20.98 16.23
C THR A 373 -3.63 19.79 15.42
N ILE A 374 -3.52 18.58 15.99
CA ILE A 374 -4.02 17.33 15.41
C ILE A 374 -4.84 16.62 16.48
N ALA A 375 -6.10 16.31 16.18
CA ALA A 375 -7.05 15.67 17.10
C ALA A 375 -7.04 16.33 18.49
N GLY A 376 -7.06 17.67 18.55
CA GLY A 376 -7.05 18.45 19.79
C GLY A 376 -5.68 18.58 20.48
N HIS A 377 -4.63 17.93 19.99
CA HIS A 377 -3.29 17.99 20.56
C HIS A 377 -2.39 18.93 19.77
N HIS A 378 -1.75 19.89 20.44
CA HIS A 378 -0.69 20.67 19.78
C HIS A 378 0.53 19.81 19.56
N VAL A 379 0.97 19.65 18.31
CA VAL A 379 2.14 18.90 17.87
C VAL A 379 3.22 19.89 17.43
N PRO A 380 4.41 19.84 18.03
CA PRO A 380 5.51 20.72 17.67
C PRO A 380 6.00 20.53 16.23
N GLU A 381 6.59 21.58 15.65
CA GLU A 381 7.22 21.54 14.35
C GLU A 381 8.27 20.42 14.21
N ASN A 382 8.55 19.99 12.98
CA ASN A 382 9.48 18.90 12.65
C ASN A 382 9.13 17.54 13.26
N SER A 383 7.97 17.41 13.95
CA SER A 383 7.45 16.12 14.36
C SER A 383 6.93 15.36 13.16
N ILE A 384 7.13 14.04 13.16
CA ILE A 384 6.57 13.14 12.17
C ILE A 384 5.24 12.62 12.71
N VAL A 385 4.20 12.61 11.88
CA VAL A 385 2.86 12.16 12.26
C VAL A 385 2.31 11.21 11.21
N ALA A 386 1.63 10.16 11.65
CA ALA A 386 1.02 9.18 10.75
C ALA A 386 -0.26 8.59 11.36
N ILE A 387 -1.14 8.11 10.50
CA ILE A 387 -2.26 7.23 10.81
C ILE A 387 -1.94 5.87 10.23
N HIS A 388 -1.84 4.84 11.07
CA HIS A 388 -1.61 3.48 10.63
C HIS A 388 -2.97 2.83 10.40
N GLN A 389 -3.28 2.53 9.14
CA GLN A 389 -4.60 2.05 8.73
C GLN A 389 -5.00 0.78 9.47
N TRP A 390 -4.08 -0.19 9.59
CA TRP A 390 -4.33 -1.41 10.36
C TRP A 390 -4.78 -1.10 11.80
N ALA A 391 -4.06 -0.24 12.51
CA ALA A 391 -4.39 0.10 13.90
C ALA A 391 -5.72 0.84 14.00
N MET A 392 -5.97 1.79 13.09
CA MET A 392 -7.22 2.56 13.03
C MET A 392 -8.43 1.65 12.78
N TYR A 393 -8.30 0.63 11.94
CA TYR A 393 -9.41 -0.19 11.47
C TYR A 393 -9.72 -1.40 12.36
N HIS A 394 -8.80 -1.78 13.26
CA HIS A 394 -8.91 -2.99 14.09
C HIS A 394 -9.04 -2.69 15.60
N THR A 395 -9.31 -1.44 15.97
CA THR A 395 -9.50 -1.07 17.36
C THR A 395 -10.97 -1.17 17.78
N GLU A 396 -11.20 -1.66 18.99
CA GLU A 396 -12.50 -1.71 19.65
C GLU A 396 -13.05 -0.30 19.96
N GLN A 397 -12.19 0.72 19.87
CA GLN A 397 -12.59 2.13 20.00
C GLN A 397 -13.49 2.59 18.84
N HIS A 398 -13.31 2.01 17.66
CA HIS A 398 -14.02 2.44 16.45
C HIS A 398 -15.01 1.41 15.94
N PHE A 399 -14.82 0.13 16.24
CA PHE A 399 -15.62 -0.94 15.65
C PHE A 399 -16.05 -1.97 16.68
N LYS A 400 -17.32 -2.31 16.67
CA LYS A 400 -17.82 -3.52 17.31
C LYS A 400 -17.37 -4.72 16.50
N ARG A 401 -16.88 -5.76 17.17
CA ARG A 401 -16.33 -6.95 16.51
C ARG A 401 -15.27 -6.58 15.45
N PRO A 402 -14.17 -5.92 15.85
CA PRO A 402 -13.22 -5.29 14.91
C PRO A 402 -12.44 -6.31 14.07
N LEU A 403 -12.39 -7.59 14.46
CA LEU A 403 -11.66 -8.65 13.75
C LEU A 403 -12.58 -9.55 12.91
N ASP A 404 -13.90 -9.41 13.02
CA ASP A 404 -14.85 -10.21 12.27
C ASP A 404 -15.22 -9.57 10.94
N PHE A 405 -15.50 -10.40 9.93
CA PHE A 405 -15.96 -9.94 8.62
C PHE A 405 -17.47 -9.76 8.64
N CYS A 406 -17.94 -8.53 8.81
CA CYS A 406 -19.34 -8.16 8.98
C CYS A 406 -19.75 -7.08 7.96
N PRO A 407 -20.08 -7.45 6.70
CA PRO A 407 -20.50 -6.48 5.68
C PRO A 407 -21.73 -5.65 6.07
N GLU A 408 -22.58 -6.18 6.96
CA GLU A 408 -23.80 -5.55 7.44
C GLU A 408 -23.57 -4.19 8.10
N ARG A 409 -22.36 -3.91 8.61
CA ARG A 409 -21.99 -2.58 9.15
C ARG A 409 -22.09 -1.48 8.11
N TRP A 410 -21.85 -1.81 6.85
CA TRP A 410 -21.89 -0.88 5.72
C TRP A 410 -23.32 -0.66 5.17
N LEU A 411 -24.29 -1.44 5.65
CA LEU A 411 -25.69 -1.40 5.25
C LEU A 411 -26.61 -0.84 6.36
N GLY A 412 -26.03 -0.20 7.38
CA GLY A 412 -26.80 0.36 8.48
C GLY A 412 -27.36 -0.70 9.43
N GLY A 413 -26.71 -1.83 9.59
CA GLY A 413 -27.11 -2.86 10.55
C GLY A 413 -27.13 -2.32 11.97
N LYS A 414 -28.25 -2.48 12.70
CA LYS A 414 -28.45 -1.94 14.07
C LYS A 414 -27.38 -2.37 15.07
N GLU A 415 -26.78 -3.53 14.86
CA GLU A 415 -25.67 -4.00 15.70
C GLU A 415 -24.45 -3.07 15.63
N PHE A 416 -24.26 -2.34 14.52
CA PHE A 416 -23.08 -1.56 14.18
C PHE A 416 -23.36 -0.05 14.09
N GLU A 417 -24.46 0.44 14.67
CA GLU A 417 -24.87 1.85 14.58
C GLU A 417 -23.86 2.82 15.22
N ASP A 418 -23.08 2.34 16.20
CA ASP A 418 -22.03 3.09 16.87
C ASP A 418 -20.64 2.96 16.19
N ASP A 419 -20.54 2.21 15.10
CA ASP A 419 -19.26 2.05 14.41
C ASP A 419 -18.84 3.32 13.68
N HIS A 420 -17.58 3.70 13.83
CA HIS A 420 -16.98 4.87 13.19
C HIS A 420 -16.51 4.53 11.75
N LEU A 421 -17.46 4.44 10.81
CA LEU A 421 -17.13 4.12 9.40
C LEU A 421 -16.23 5.18 8.75
N ASP A 422 -16.25 6.42 9.24
CA ASP A 422 -15.37 7.49 8.81
C ASP A 422 -13.89 7.27 9.19
N ALA A 423 -13.61 6.35 10.10
CA ALA A 423 -12.25 5.90 10.38
C ALA A 423 -11.62 5.17 9.19
N VAL A 424 -12.43 4.53 8.32
CA VAL A 424 -11.96 3.71 7.20
C VAL A 424 -11.73 4.57 5.96
N GLN A 425 -10.47 4.91 5.70
CA GLN A 425 -10.05 5.73 4.56
C GLN A 425 -8.95 5.02 3.74
N PRO A 426 -9.24 3.86 3.11
CA PRO A 426 -8.23 3.05 2.45
C PRO A 426 -7.60 3.76 1.24
N PHE A 427 -8.33 4.69 0.63
CA PHE A 427 -7.86 5.54 -0.45
C PHE A 427 -7.37 6.91 0.02
N HIS A 428 -7.24 7.12 1.32
CA HIS A 428 -6.95 8.42 1.96
C HIS A 428 -7.96 9.52 1.61
N ILE A 429 -7.73 10.72 2.15
CA ILE A 429 -8.54 11.91 1.89
C ILE A 429 -7.66 13.10 1.46
N GLY A 430 -8.29 14.16 0.99
CA GLY A 430 -7.65 15.43 0.66
C GLY A 430 -6.90 15.42 -0.67
N PRO A 431 -6.02 16.40 -0.90
CA PRO A 431 -5.40 16.62 -2.22
C PRO A 431 -4.51 15.47 -2.70
N ARG A 432 -4.06 14.61 -1.80
CA ARG A 432 -3.17 13.49 -2.06
C ARG A 432 -3.83 12.12 -1.89
N ASN A 433 -5.16 12.07 -1.95
CA ASN A 433 -5.91 10.82 -1.96
C ASN A 433 -5.59 9.98 -3.21
N CYS A 434 -5.96 8.71 -3.19
CA CYS A 434 -5.74 7.79 -4.30
C CYS A 434 -6.36 8.29 -5.59
N LEU A 435 -5.54 8.40 -6.63
CA LEU A 435 -5.97 8.81 -7.96
C LEU A 435 -6.79 7.70 -8.64
N GLY A 436 -6.40 6.43 -8.42
CA GLY A 436 -7.03 5.25 -9.02
C GLY A 436 -8.25 4.70 -8.27
N ARG A 437 -8.85 5.43 -7.32
CA ARG A 437 -9.96 4.94 -6.50
C ARG A 437 -11.12 4.38 -7.34
N ASN A 438 -11.58 5.14 -8.36
CA ASN A 438 -12.71 4.72 -9.17
C ASN A 438 -12.37 3.50 -10.03
N LEU A 439 -11.17 3.47 -10.63
CA LEU A 439 -10.66 2.32 -11.38
C LEU A 439 -10.62 1.07 -10.50
N ALA A 440 -10.05 1.17 -9.30
CA ALA A 440 -9.95 0.05 -8.36
C ALA A 440 -11.34 -0.52 -8.00
N TYR A 441 -12.32 0.34 -7.67
CA TYR A 441 -13.68 -0.13 -7.35
C TYR A 441 -14.35 -0.83 -8.53
N VAL A 442 -14.18 -0.30 -9.74
CA VAL A 442 -14.75 -0.93 -10.94
C VAL A 442 -14.13 -2.31 -11.18
N GLU A 443 -12.80 -2.39 -11.16
CA GLU A 443 -12.08 -3.67 -11.32
C GLU A 443 -12.53 -4.69 -10.28
N MET A 444 -12.53 -4.30 -9.01
CA MET A 444 -12.90 -5.21 -7.92
C MET A 444 -14.33 -5.73 -8.07
N ARG A 445 -15.29 -4.85 -8.38
CA ARG A 445 -16.70 -5.23 -8.56
C ARG A 445 -16.90 -6.16 -9.74
N VAL A 446 -16.34 -5.84 -10.90
CA VAL A 446 -16.49 -6.66 -12.11
C VAL A 446 -15.84 -8.03 -11.94
N VAL A 447 -14.62 -8.06 -11.42
CA VAL A 447 -13.88 -9.32 -11.22
C VAL A 447 -14.60 -10.23 -10.23
N MET A 448 -15.01 -9.70 -9.06
CA MET A 448 -15.75 -10.50 -8.06
C MET A 448 -17.13 -10.94 -8.56
N SER A 449 -17.87 -10.06 -9.25
CA SER A 449 -19.16 -10.43 -9.82
C SER A 449 -19.04 -11.57 -10.83
N ARG A 450 -18.08 -11.47 -11.77
CA ARG A 450 -17.88 -12.51 -12.78
C ARG A 450 -17.36 -13.82 -12.18
N LEU A 451 -16.50 -13.73 -11.15
CA LEU A 451 -16.01 -14.91 -10.45
C LEU A 451 -17.16 -15.65 -9.76
N LEU A 452 -18.01 -14.94 -9.00
CA LEU A 452 -19.17 -15.53 -8.29
C LEU A 452 -20.31 -15.93 -9.23
N TRP A 453 -20.44 -15.26 -10.37
CA TRP A 453 -21.38 -15.67 -11.41
C TRP A 453 -21.02 -17.03 -12.00
N ASN A 454 -19.75 -17.30 -12.23
CA ASN A 454 -19.27 -18.48 -12.93
C ASN A 454 -18.97 -19.67 -12.00
N PHE A 455 -18.62 -19.41 -10.72
CA PHE A 455 -18.10 -20.46 -9.84
C PHE A 455 -18.71 -20.40 -8.45
N ASP A 456 -18.84 -21.58 -7.84
CA ASP A 456 -18.94 -21.75 -6.40
C ASP A 456 -17.52 -21.87 -5.84
N LEU A 457 -17.21 -21.06 -4.82
CA LEU A 457 -15.87 -20.94 -4.26
C LEU A 457 -15.75 -21.78 -2.99
N LYS A 458 -14.63 -22.51 -2.86
CA LYS A 458 -14.30 -23.23 -1.63
C LYS A 458 -12.80 -23.11 -1.35
N ILE A 459 -12.44 -22.59 -0.17
CA ILE A 459 -11.04 -22.49 0.24
C ILE A 459 -10.42 -23.88 0.38
N SER A 460 -9.16 -24.02 -0.07
CA SER A 460 -8.36 -25.22 0.18
C SER A 460 -7.87 -25.23 1.64
N GLU A 461 -7.69 -26.43 2.20
CA GLU A 461 -7.15 -26.63 3.55
C GLU A 461 -5.80 -25.90 3.75
N GLU A 462 -4.95 -25.92 2.73
CA GLU A 462 -3.62 -25.29 2.73
C GLU A 462 -3.68 -23.77 2.90
N SER A 463 -4.82 -23.14 2.62
CA SER A 463 -4.99 -21.68 2.67
C SER A 463 -5.85 -21.21 3.85
N ARG A 464 -6.20 -22.08 4.81
CA ARG A 464 -7.01 -21.67 5.98
C ARG A 464 -6.34 -20.59 6.82
N ASP A 465 -5.02 -20.68 7.00
CA ASP A 465 -4.22 -19.73 7.78
C ASP A 465 -3.57 -18.65 6.90
N TRP A 466 -4.17 -18.37 5.72
CA TRP A 466 -3.58 -17.45 4.74
C TRP A 466 -3.34 -16.04 5.27
N LEU A 467 -4.08 -15.58 6.28
CA LEU A 467 -3.88 -14.27 6.92
C LEU A 467 -2.64 -14.19 7.83
N ASP A 468 -1.97 -15.31 8.16
CA ASP A 468 -0.71 -15.27 8.92
C ASP A 468 0.43 -14.77 8.03
N GLN A 469 0.46 -13.48 7.83
CA GLN A 469 1.35 -12.79 6.90
C GLN A 469 2.11 -11.66 7.58
N LYS A 470 3.25 -11.32 6.99
CA LYS A 470 4.03 -10.14 7.35
C LYS A 470 3.65 -8.96 6.47
N ILE A 471 3.86 -7.76 7.02
CA ILE A 471 3.64 -6.50 6.33
C ILE A 471 4.97 -5.75 6.25
N PHE A 472 5.44 -5.56 5.05
CA PHE A 472 6.58 -4.70 4.77
C PHE A 472 6.08 -3.35 4.23
N LEU A 473 6.31 -3.00 2.96
CA LEU A 473 5.55 -1.92 2.33
C LEU A 473 4.13 -2.38 2.00
N PHE A 474 4.01 -3.59 1.48
CA PHE A 474 2.78 -4.33 1.20
C PHE A 474 2.75 -5.64 1.99
N TRP A 475 1.66 -6.37 1.87
CA TRP A 475 1.52 -7.71 2.42
C TRP A 475 2.47 -8.70 1.73
N ALA A 476 3.16 -9.51 2.50
CA ALA A 476 3.94 -10.63 1.98
C ALA A 476 3.03 -11.84 1.77
N LYS A 477 2.17 -11.75 0.76
CA LYS A 477 1.15 -12.77 0.46
C LYS A 477 1.77 -14.09 0.03
N GLY A 478 1.28 -15.18 0.63
CA GLY A 478 1.42 -16.52 0.10
C GLY A 478 0.37 -16.85 -0.97
N PRO A 479 0.44 -18.04 -1.58
CA PRO A 479 -0.58 -18.52 -2.50
C PRO A 479 -1.92 -18.68 -1.78
N LEU A 480 -3.02 -18.26 -2.44
CA LEU A 480 -4.39 -18.44 -1.97
C LEU A 480 -5.09 -19.49 -2.84
N HIS A 481 -5.03 -20.74 -2.40
CA HIS A 481 -5.60 -21.88 -3.10
C HIS A 481 -7.12 -21.99 -2.84
N VAL A 482 -7.89 -21.87 -3.94
CA VAL A 482 -9.36 -21.94 -3.90
C VAL A 482 -9.85 -22.87 -4.99
N TYR A 483 -10.76 -23.78 -4.64
CA TYR A 483 -11.49 -24.59 -5.61
C TYR A 483 -12.57 -23.73 -6.28
N LEU A 484 -12.60 -23.75 -7.61
CA LEU A 484 -13.54 -23.01 -8.45
C LEU A 484 -14.46 -24.04 -9.13
N VAL A 485 -15.55 -24.39 -8.46
CA VAL A 485 -16.52 -25.34 -8.99
C VAL A 485 -17.45 -24.59 -9.95
N PRO A 486 -17.61 -25.03 -11.22
CA PRO A 486 -18.54 -24.39 -12.14
C PRO A 486 -19.95 -24.28 -11.55
N ALA A 487 -20.55 -23.10 -11.59
CA ALA A 487 -21.89 -22.88 -11.06
C ALA A 487 -22.92 -23.72 -11.82
N SER A 488 -23.78 -24.43 -11.08
CA SER A 488 -24.97 -25.08 -11.63
C SER A 488 -26.02 -24.01 -11.93
N ARG A 489 -26.45 -23.87 -13.18
CA ARG A 489 -27.49 -22.94 -13.62
C ARG A 489 -28.75 -23.71 -14.04
#